data_18251c5c9fa3e665cf7cad7277b7636d
#
_entry.id   18251c5c9fa3e665cf7cad7277b7636d
#
_cell.length_a   1.000
_cell.length_b   1.000
_cell.length_c   1.000
_cell.angle_alpha   90.00
_cell.angle_beta   90.00
_cell.angle_gamma   90.00
#
_symmetry.space_group_name_H-M   'P 1'
#
loop_
_entity.id
_entity.type
_entity.pdbx_description
1 polymer ?
#
loop_
_entity_poly.entity_id
_entity_poly.type
_entity_poly.pdbx_seq_one_letter_code
_entity_poly.pdbx_strand_id
1 'polypeptide(L)'
;MTDILTEIIACKQIEIELQKAAISKEMLINNCNEPMPHISMRASLASSPYGIISEFKRRSPSKGWIKEDAQADTIPPAYEAAGASALSILTDEKYFGGSLKDIRSARPHVQLPILRKDFIIDEYQLYQARIVGADAILLIAAALKKEQCKALALKAHELELEVLLEIHNEQELEYIDENIDMVGVNNRNLGSFHTEVENSFRLAKKLPEEMLRISESGISSPETVKQLRAAGFRGFLIGENFMKTPAPGEALKEFITQLEKC
;
A
#
# COMPACT_ATOMS: atom_id res chain seq x y z
N MET A 1 16.85 22.11 -2.50
CA MET A 1 15.80 21.37 -3.23
C MET A 1 14.82 20.86 -2.17
N THR A 2 13.56 21.20 -2.29
CA THR A 2 12.51 20.65 -1.42
C THR A 2 12.44 19.14 -1.67
N ASP A 3 12.36 18.34 -0.60
CA ASP A 3 12.17 16.90 -0.68
C ASP A 3 10.82 16.61 -1.37
N ILE A 4 10.79 15.62 -2.27
CA ILE A 4 9.58 15.26 -3.04
C ILE A 4 8.40 14.93 -2.12
N LEU A 5 8.64 14.31 -0.96
CA LEU A 5 7.59 14.02 0.01
C LEU A 5 6.93 15.30 0.53
N THR A 6 7.72 16.32 0.86
CA THR A 6 7.21 17.63 1.30
C THR A 6 6.34 18.28 0.22
N GLU A 7 6.75 18.19 -1.06
CA GLU A 7 5.94 18.70 -2.17
C GLU A 7 4.62 17.94 -2.32
N ILE A 8 4.67 16.60 -2.24
CA ILE A 8 3.48 15.74 -2.34
C ILE A 8 2.50 16.07 -1.22
N ILE A 9 2.97 16.18 0.03
CA ILE A 9 2.12 16.48 1.18
C ILE A 9 1.45 17.86 1.04
N ALA A 10 2.20 18.89 0.60
CA ALA A 10 1.62 20.20 0.35
C ALA A 10 0.52 20.17 -0.73
N CYS A 11 0.74 19.41 -1.82
CA CYS A 11 -0.28 19.22 -2.84
C CYS A 11 -1.50 18.45 -2.30
N LYS A 12 -1.27 17.42 -1.48
CA LYS A 12 -2.34 16.62 -0.88
C LYS A 12 -3.22 17.44 0.08
N GLN A 13 -2.62 18.36 0.86
CA GLN A 13 -3.38 19.29 1.70
C GLN A 13 -4.37 20.12 0.88
N ILE A 14 -3.91 20.69 -0.24
CA ILE A 14 -4.77 21.49 -1.14
C ILE A 14 -5.87 20.59 -1.75
N GLU A 15 -5.51 19.40 -2.22
CA GLU A 15 -6.45 18.43 -2.79
C GLU A 15 -7.58 18.11 -1.80
N ILE A 16 -7.24 17.81 -0.55
CA ILE A 16 -8.20 17.45 0.49
C ILE A 16 -9.15 18.62 0.78
N GLU A 17 -8.65 19.84 0.88
CA GLU A 17 -9.49 21.03 1.12
C GLU A 17 -10.47 21.29 -0.04
N LEU A 18 -10.05 21.08 -1.29
CA LEU A 18 -10.93 21.17 -2.45
C LEU A 18 -12.00 20.04 -2.42
N GLN A 19 -11.63 18.84 -2.03
CA GLN A 19 -12.55 17.72 -1.91
C GLN A 19 -13.58 17.94 -0.78
N LYS A 20 -13.13 18.47 0.38
CA LYS A 20 -14.04 18.83 1.50
C LYS A 20 -15.03 19.93 1.12
N ALA A 21 -14.60 20.89 0.30
CA ALA A 21 -15.47 21.93 -0.22
C ALA A 21 -16.54 21.41 -1.19
N ALA A 22 -16.21 20.35 -1.95
CA ALA A 22 -17.12 19.72 -2.90
C ALA A 22 -18.09 18.73 -2.25
N ILE A 23 -17.59 17.92 -1.29
CA ILE A 23 -18.35 16.90 -0.55
C ILE A 23 -18.01 17.04 0.93
N SER A 24 -18.99 17.39 1.76
CA SER A 24 -18.73 17.57 3.19
C SER A 24 -18.39 16.26 3.88
N LYS A 25 -17.66 16.34 5.00
CA LYS A 25 -17.33 15.17 5.83
C LYS A 25 -18.59 14.45 6.32
N GLU A 26 -19.64 15.18 6.67
CA GLU A 26 -20.93 14.62 7.10
C GLU A 26 -21.58 13.75 6.00
N MET A 27 -21.47 14.17 4.74
CA MET A 27 -21.95 13.36 3.62
C MET A 27 -21.17 12.05 3.49
N LEU A 28 -19.84 12.05 3.71
CA LEU A 28 -19.06 10.83 3.71
C LEU A 28 -19.43 9.92 4.89
N ILE A 29 -19.58 10.47 6.10
CA ILE A 29 -20.00 9.70 7.29
C ILE A 29 -21.33 8.99 7.02
N ASN A 30 -22.31 9.68 6.46
CA ASN A 30 -23.60 9.09 6.15
C ASN A 30 -23.50 7.94 5.13
N ASN A 31 -22.57 8.03 4.18
CA ASN A 31 -22.35 6.98 3.18
C ASN A 31 -21.51 5.80 3.71
N CYS A 32 -20.80 5.96 4.82
CA CYS A 32 -20.03 4.86 5.46
C CYS A 32 -20.92 3.92 6.30
N ASN A 33 -22.19 4.23 6.52
CA ASN A 33 -23.09 3.42 7.34
C ASN A 33 -23.58 2.14 6.66
N GLU A 34 -23.34 1.95 5.38
CA GLU A 34 -23.64 0.70 4.68
C GLU A 34 -22.61 -0.37 5.06
N PRO A 35 -23.06 -1.57 5.47
CA PRO A 35 -22.15 -2.65 5.77
C PRO A 35 -21.39 -3.05 4.49
N MET A 36 -20.08 -2.99 4.55
CA MET A 36 -19.23 -3.51 3.49
C MET A 36 -18.43 -4.69 4.03
N PRO A 37 -18.31 -5.78 3.27
CA PRO A 37 -17.43 -6.87 3.65
C PRO A 37 -16.02 -6.34 3.89
N HIS A 38 -15.44 -6.68 5.05
CA HIS A 38 -14.04 -6.41 5.36
C HIS A 38 -13.24 -7.69 5.14
N ILE A 39 -12.15 -7.60 4.38
CA ILE A 39 -11.25 -8.70 4.12
C ILE A 39 -9.90 -8.37 4.76
N SER A 40 -9.52 -9.11 5.80
CA SER A 40 -8.29 -8.84 6.53
C SER A 40 -7.06 -9.07 5.65
N MET A 41 -6.32 -8.01 5.40
CA MET A 41 -5.04 -8.05 4.69
C MET A 41 -3.97 -8.73 5.54
N ARG A 42 -3.96 -8.46 6.85
CA ARG A 42 -3.06 -9.09 7.80
C ARG A 42 -3.26 -10.61 7.81
N ALA A 43 -4.50 -11.09 7.89
CA ALA A 43 -4.81 -12.53 7.88
C ALA A 43 -4.45 -13.18 6.54
N SER A 44 -4.75 -12.52 5.42
CA SER A 44 -4.40 -12.99 4.09
C SER A 44 -2.89 -13.16 3.92
N LEU A 45 -2.10 -12.18 4.34
CA LEU A 45 -0.63 -12.26 4.26
C LEU A 45 -0.04 -13.29 5.22
N ALA A 46 -0.58 -13.39 6.44
CA ALA A 46 -0.11 -14.34 7.46
C ALA A 46 -0.30 -15.81 7.01
N SER A 47 -1.42 -16.11 6.33
CA SER A 47 -1.75 -17.45 5.86
C SER A 47 -1.16 -17.79 4.48
N SER A 48 -0.71 -16.78 3.73
CA SER A 48 -0.22 -16.99 2.37
C SER A 48 1.14 -17.70 2.32
N PRO A 49 1.31 -18.68 1.42
CA PRO A 49 2.61 -19.27 1.17
C PRO A 49 3.59 -18.31 0.48
N TYR A 50 3.08 -17.29 -0.23
CA TYR A 50 3.91 -16.37 -1.01
C TYR A 50 3.94 -14.95 -0.44
N GLY A 51 2.82 -14.42 0.05
CA GLY A 51 2.71 -13.09 0.63
C GLY A 51 2.90 -11.94 -0.36
N ILE A 52 2.62 -12.16 -1.65
CA ILE A 52 2.81 -11.12 -2.68
C ILE A 52 1.65 -10.13 -2.65
N ILE A 53 1.97 -8.85 -2.40
CA ILE A 53 1.08 -7.71 -2.55
C ILE A 53 1.34 -7.11 -3.93
N SER A 54 0.43 -7.34 -4.87
CA SER A 54 0.58 -6.87 -6.25
C SER A 54 0.05 -5.45 -6.38
N GLU A 55 0.94 -4.53 -6.78
CA GLU A 55 0.61 -3.11 -6.87
C GLU A 55 0.14 -2.73 -8.27
N PHE A 56 -1.03 -2.12 -8.34
CA PHE A 56 -1.55 -1.45 -9.53
C PHE A 56 -1.13 0.03 -9.50
N LYS A 57 -0.31 0.41 -10.47
CA LYS A 57 0.27 1.74 -10.59
C LYS A 57 0.56 2.12 -12.03
N ARG A 58 0.05 3.28 -12.49
CA ARG A 58 0.28 3.77 -13.86
C ARG A 58 1.56 4.57 -14.00
N ARG A 59 1.95 5.29 -12.95
CA ARG A 59 3.04 6.28 -12.97
C ARG A 59 3.84 6.27 -11.67
N SER A 60 5.06 6.78 -11.69
CA SER A 60 5.81 7.11 -10.47
C SER A 60 6.68 8.35 -10.67
N PRO A 61 7.01 9.11 -9.61
CA PRO A 61 7.87 10.29 -9.70
C PRO A 61 9.24 9.98 -10.32
N SER A 62 9.80 8.79 -10.05
CA SER A 62 11.14 8.40 -10.51
C SER A 62 11.18 7.87 -11.96
N LYS A 63 10.06 7.39 -12.51
CA LYS A 63 10.00 6.71 -13.82
C LYS A 63 9.06 7.38 -14.82
N GLY A 64 8.20 8.31 -14.38
CA GLY A 64 7.12 8.80 -15.21
C GLY A 64 6.05 7.73 -15.46
N TRP A 65 5.44 7.74 -16.63
CA TRP A 65 4.44 6.75 -17.02
C TRP A 65 5.06 5.36 -17.22
N ILE A 66 4.51 4.36 -16.51
CA ILE A 66 4.89 2.95 -16.60
C ILE A 66 3.90 2.23 -17.52
N LYS A 67 2.60 2.47 -17.32
CA LYS A 67 1.51 1.90 -18.13
C LYS A 67 0.28 2.82 -18.03
N GLU A 68 0.24 3.86 -18.87
CA GLU A 68 -0.75 4.93 -18.81
C GLU A 68 -2.18 4.44 -19.05
N ASP A 69 -2.34 3.49 -19.98
CA ASP A 69 -3.60 2.89 -20.39
C ASP A 69 -4.10 1.75 -19.50
N ALA A 70 -3.40 1.48 -18.36
CA ALA A 70 -3.76 0.40 -17.47
C ALA A 70 -5.16 0.56 -16.87
N GLN A 71 -5.96 -0.53 -16.90
CA GLN A 71 -7.33 -0.57 -16.41
C GLN A 71 -7.42 -1.33 -15.07
N ALA A 72 -8.09 -0.73 -14.09
CA ALA A 72 -8.20 -1.28 -12.75
C ALA A 72 -9.26 -2.40 -12.63
N ASP A 73 -10.16 -2.52 -13.56
CA ASP A 73 -11.11 -3.64 -13.68
C ASP A 73 -10.51 -4.88 -14.36
N THR A 74 -9.29 -4.77 -14.87
CA THR A 74 -8.61 -5.84 -15.63
C THR A 74 -7.35 -6.36 -14.93
N ILE A 75 -6.44 -5.47 -14.53
CA ILE A 75 -5.13 -5.89 -13.99
C ILE A 75 -5.24 -6.46 -12.56
N PRO A 76 -5.93 -5.82 -11.59
CA PRO A 76 -6.11 -6.40 -10.25
C PRO A 76 -6.77 -7.79 -10.26
N PRO A 77 -7.85 -8.06 -11.05
CA PRO A 77 -8.38 -9.42 -11.21
C PRO A 77 -7.36 -10.42 -11.79
N ALA A 78 -6.53 -9.97 -12.76
CA ALA A 78 -5.47 -10.83 -13.29
C ALA A 78 -4.38 -11.14 -12.25
N TYR A 79 -4.09 -10.21 -11.33
CA TYR A 79 -3.22 -10.47 -10.20
C TYR A 79 -3.80 -11.50 -9.23
N GLU A 80 -5.10 -11.40 -8.91
CA GLU A 80 -5.78 -12.40 -8.08
C GLU A 80 -5.72 -13.78 -8.72
N ALA A 81 -6.08 -13.89 -9.99
CA ALA A 81 -6.03 -15.14 -10.75
C ALA A 81 -4.62 -15.74 -10.83
N ALA A 82 -3.59 -14.89 -10.77
CA ALA A 82 -2.17 -15.30 -10.78
C ALA A 82 -1.62 -15.69 -9.40
N GLY A 83 -2.41 -15.54 -8.31
CA GLY A 83 -2.00 -15.96 -6.96
C GLY A 83 -1.46 -14.84 -6.08
N ALA A 84 -1.80 -13.59 -6.34
CA ALA A 84 -1.55 -12.50 -5.38
C ALA A 84 -2.22 -12.80 -4.03
N SER A 85 -1.62 -12.33 -2.94
CA SER A 85 -2.18 -12.47 -1.59
C SER A 85 -2.98 -11.25 -1.17
N ALA A 86 -2.67 -10.10 -1.75
CA ALA A 86 -3.34 -8.83 -1.54
C ALA A 86 -3.08 -7.91 -2.73
N LEU A 87 -3.87 -6.85 -2.82
CA LEU A 87 -3.73 -5.82 -3.84
C LEU A 87 -3.35 -4.48 -3.19
N SER A 88 -2.48 -3.73 -3.85
CA SER A 88 -2.16 -2.34 -3.53
C SER A 88 -2.58 -1.49 -4.72
N ILE A 89 -3.46 -0.49 -4.51
CA ILE A 89 -3.95 0.36 -5.60
C ILE A 89 -3.62 1.81 -5.28
N LEU A 90 -2.80 2.42 -6.13
CA LEU A 90 -2.44 3.84 -6.02
C LEU A 90 -3.66 4.72 -6.30
N THR A 91 -3.90 5.70 -5.42
CA THR A 91 -5.02 6.65 -5.58
C THR A 91 -4.58 8.10 -5.72
N ASP A 92 -3.29 8.39 -5.61
CA ASP A 92 -2.73 9.71 -5.92
C ASP A 92 -2.70 9.95 -7.44
N GLU A 93 -3.36 11.02 -7.90
CA GLU A 93 -3.50 11.32 -9.33
C GLU A 93 -2.25 11.98 -9.89
N LYS A 94 -1.80 13.05 -9.25
CA LYS A 94 -0.75 13.92 -9.79
C LYS A 94 0.59 13.20 -9.96
N TYR A 95 1.00 12.42 -8.99
CA TYR A 95 2.33 11.79 -8.97
C TYR A 95 2.33 10.34 -9.41
N PHE A 96 1.19 9.63 -9.25
CA PHE A 96 1.12 8.19 -9.51
C PHE A 96 0.07 7.80 -10.58
N GLY A 97 -0.70 8.74 -11.09
CA GLY A 97 -1.72 8.50 -12.12
C GLY A 97 -2.86 7.61 -11.63
N GLY A 98 -3.07 7.58 -10.30
CA GLY A 98 -4.10 6.78 -9.65
C GLY A 98 -5.38 7.57 -9.39
N SER A 99 -6.41 6.91 -8.90
CA SER A 99 -7.68 7.51 -8.54
C SER A 99 -8.45 6.62 -7.58
N LEU A 100 -9.30 7.21 -6.73
CA LEU A 100 -10.28 6.45 -5.93
C LEU A 100 -11.22 5.60 -6.80
N LYS A 101 -11.45 6.02 -8.06
CA LYS A 101 -12.22 5.23 -9.03
C LYS A 101 -11.57 3.89 -9.34
N ASP A 102 -10.24 3.78 -9.22
CA ASP A 102 -9.53 2.54 -9.52
C ASP A 102 -9.88 1.45 -8.49
N ILE A 103 -9.94 1.79 -7.18
CA ILE A 103 -10.41 0.84 -6.16
C ILE A 103 -11.86 0.46 -6.42
N ARG A 104 -12.74 1.44 -6.68
CA ARG A 104 -14.15 1.20 -6.96
C ARG A 104 -14.37 0.31 -8.20
N SER A 105 -13.53 0.46 -9.22
CA SER A 105 -13.60 -0.37 -10.43
C SER A 105 -13.06 -1.78 -10.21
N ALA A 106 -12.01 -1.94 -9.41
CA ALA A 106 -11.42 -3.24 -9.11
C ALA A 106 -12.29 -4.07 -8.15
N ARG A 107 -12.86 -3.44 -7.10
CA ARG A 107 -13.53 -4.13 -5.98
C ARG A 107 -14.58 -5.16 -6.39
N PRO A 108 -15.50 -4.90 -7.35
CA PRO A 108 -16.50 -5.90 -7.77
C PRO A 108 -15.93 -7.16 -8.41
N HIS A 109 -14.68 -7.12 -8.85
CA HIS A 109 -14.05 -8.18 -9.63
C HIS A 109 -13.00 -8.98 -8.85
N VAL A 110 -12.75 -8.65 -7.56
CA VAL A 110 -11.73 -9.30 -6.73
C VAL A 110 -12.26 -9.63 -5.35
N GLN A 111 -11.72 -10.71 -4.76
CA GLN A 111 -12.00 -11.14 -3.39
C GLN A 111 -10.78 -10.96 -2.47
N LEU A 112 -9.68 -10.43 -3.00
CA LEU A 112 -8.49 -10.12 -2.21
C LEU A 112 -8.68 -8.81 -1.42
N PRO A 113 -7.99 -8.65 -0.27
CA PRO A 113 -7.93 -7.38 0.43
C PRO A 113 -7.22 -6.33 -0.42
N ILE A 114 -7.75 -5.10 -0.39
CA ILE A 114 -7.23 -3.95 -1.14
C ILE A 114 -6.66 -2.92 -0.18
N LEU A 115 -5.37 -2.63 -0.34
CA LEU A 115 -4.70 -1.49 0.27
C LEU A 115 -4.94 -0.23 -0.57
N ARG A 116 -5.52 0.83 0.02
CA ARG A 116 -5.44 2.18 -0.54
C ARG A 116 -4.03 2.72 -0.36
N LYS A 117 -3.26 2.76 -1.43
CA LYS A 117 -1.89 3.30 -1.46
C LYS A 117 -1.95 4.78 -1.81
N ASP A 118 -1.87 5.65 -0.80
CA ASP A 118 -1.98 7.11 -0.92
C ASP A 118 -1.18 7.78 0.21
N PHE A 119 -1.03 9.10 0.17
CA PHE A 119 -0.50 9.91 1.26
C PHE A 119 -1.65 10.34 2.16
N ILE A 120 -1.96 9.52 3.16
CA ILE A 120 -3.05 9.78 4.09
C ILE A 120 -2.56 10.69 5.22
N ILE A 121 -3.15 11.88 5.30
CA ILE A 121 -2.81 12.94 6.26
C ILE A 121 -4.04 13.52 6.99
N ASP A 122 -5.23 13.08 6.62
CA ASP A 122 -6.49 13.59 7.17
C ASP A 122 -7.53 12.46 7.26
N GLU A 123 -8.35 12.46 8.32
CA GLU A 123 -9.40 11.45 8.51
C GLU A 123 -10.46 11.43 7.40
N TYR A 124 -10.63 12.54 6.67
CA TYR A 124 -11.50 12.60 5.49
C TYR A 124 -11.16 11.51 4.47
N GLN A 125 -9.87 11.24 4.29
CA GLN A 125 -9.39 10.21 3.36
C GLN A 125 -9.74 8.78 3.85
N LEU A 126 -9.89 8.56 5.16
CA LEU A 126 -10.29 7.26 5.71
C LEU A 126 -11.73 6.93 5.34
N TYR A 127 -12.65 7.89 5.46
CA TYR A 127 -14.02 7.74 4.99
C TYR A 127 -14.08 7.44 3.49
N GLN A 128 -13.27 8.16 2.70
CA GLN A 128 -13.17 7.87 1.26
C GLN A 128 -12.68 6.44 1.00
N ALA A 129 -11.66 5.96 1.74
CA ALA A 129 -11.12 4.60 1.59
C ALA A 129 -12.21 3.55 1.86
N ARG A 130 -12.96 3.72 2.95
CA ARG A 130 -14.08 2.83 3.31
C ARG A 130 -15.14 2.80 2.21
N ILE A 131 -15.59 3.96 1.74
CA ILE A 131 -16.65 4.09 0.72
C ILE A 131 -16.27 3.44 -0.62
N VAL A 132 -15.01 3.49 -1.02
CA VAL A 132 -14.58 2.90 -2.30
C VAL A 132 -14.27 1.41 -2.20
N GLY A 133 -14.29 0.82 -1.00
CA GLY A 133 -14.08 -0.61 -0.77
C GLY A 133 -12.63 -1.02 -0.54
N ALA A 134 -11.81 -0.13 0.03
CA ALA A 134 -10.52 -0.52 0.58
C ALA A 134 -10.69 -1.30 1.89
N ASP A 135 -9.79 -2.24 2.17
CA ASP A 135 -9.73 -3.02 3.40
C ASP A 135 -8.60 -2.54 4.32
N ALA A 136 -7.58 -1.91 3.76
CA ALA A 136 -6.45 -1.36 4.49
C ALA A 136 -6.04 0.00 3.93
N ILE A 137 -5.38 0.80 4.78
CA ILE A 137 -4.80 2.10 4.43
C ILE A 137 -3.31 2.14 4.75
N LEU A 138 -2.60 3.06 4.08
CA LEU A 138 -1.20 3.35 4.34
C LEU A 138 -1.07 4.60 5.21
N LEU A 139 -0.32 4.49 6.31
CA LEU A 139 0.22 5.63 7.04
C LEU A 139 1.74 5.66 6.87
N ILE A 140 2.30 6.80 6.51
CA ILE A 140 3.74 6.96 6.27
C ILE A 140 4.34 7.74 7.44
N ALA A 141 5.21 7.12 8.22
CA ALA A 141 5.81 7.76 9.42
C ALA A 141 6.52 9.07 9.07
N ALA A 142 7.28 9.09 7.96
CA ALA A 142 7.97 10.29 7.48
C ALA A 142 7.03 11.45 7.06
N ALA A 143 5.74 11.19 6.83
CA ALA A 143 4.75 12.19 6.40
C ALA A 143 3.89 12.74 7.55
N LEU A 144 3.93 12.12 8.73
CA LEU A 144 3.02 12.37 9.83
C LEU A 144 3.78 12.68 11.13
N LYS A 145 3.15 13.47 12.01
CA LYS A 145 3.55 13.50 13.41
C LYS A 145 3.04 12.23 14.10
N LYS A 146 3.74 11.77 15.14
CA LYS A 146 3.39 10.54 15.87
C LYS A 146 1.96 10.54 16.41
N GLU A 147 1.54 11.65 17.01
CA GLU A 147 0.19 11.83 17.56
C GLU A 147 -0.87 11.80 16.45
N GLN A 148 -0.56 12.39 15.29
CA GLN A 148 -1.45 12.35 14.12
C GLN A 148 -1.56 10.94 13.54
N CYS A 149 -0.43 10.23 13.43
CA CYS A 149 -0.41 8.83 12.98
C CYS A 149 -1.30 7.96 13.89
N LYS A 150 -1.13 8.06 15.21
CA LYS A 150 -1.96 7.35 16.19
C LYS A 150 -3.44 7.69 16.06
N ALA A 151 -3.79 8.96 15.93
CA ALA A 151 -5.20 9.38 15.76
C ALA A 151 -5.81 8.83 14.48
N LEU A 152 -5.06 8.82 13.36
CA LEU A 152 -5.52 8.24 12.10
C LEU A 152 -5.67 6.72 12.19
N ALA A 153 -4.76 6.02 12.86
CA ALA A 153 -4.84 4.57 13.06
C ALA A 153 -6.08 4.18 13.88
N LEU A 154 -6.34 4.87 14.98
CA LEU A 154 -7.56 4.67 15.77
C LEU A 154 -8.82 4.91 14.92
N LYS A 155 -8.86 5.99 14.14
CA LYS A 155 -9.99 6.29 13.26
C LYS A 155 -10.16 5.26 12.15
N ALA A 156 -9.06 4.71 11.61
CA ALA A 156 -9.11 3.64 10.61
C ALA A 156 -9.79 2.39 11.18
N HIS A 157 -9.44 1.97 12.41
CA HIS A 157 -10.09 0.83 13.08
C HIS A 157 -11.58 1.07 13.35
N GLU A 158 -11.98 2.30 13.74
CA GLU A 158 -13.42 2.65 13.87
C GLU A 158 -14.19 2.46 12.55
N LEU A 159 -13.49 2.57 11.42
CA LEU A 159 -14.05 2.40 10.07
C LEU A 159 -13.80 0.98 9.51
N GLU A 160 -13.37 0.04 10.34
CA GLU A 160 -13.02 -1.33 9.93
C GLU A 160 -11.95 -1.39 8.83
N LEU A 161 -10.96 -0.48 8.88
CA LEU A 161 -9.81 -0.46 8.00
C LEU A 161 -8.56 -0.91 8.76
N GLU A 162 -7.81 -1.85 8.21
CA GLU A 162 -6.49 -2.22 8.74
C GLU A 162 -5.43 -1.16 8.38
N VAL A 163 -4.39 -1.06 9.19
CA VAL A 163 -3.33 -0.06 9.06
C VAL A 163 -2.00 -0.70 8.71
N LEU A 164 -1.46 -0.31 7.54
CA LEU A 164 -0.07 -0.53 7.17
C LEU A 164 0.73 0.73 7.48
N LEU A 165 1.65 0.65 8.46
CA LEU A 165 2.60 1.73 8.76
C LEU A 165 3.88 1.55 7.93
N GLU A 166 4.15 2.49 7.03
CA GLU A 166 5.39 2.53 6.25
C GLU A 166 6.49 3.27 7.03
N ILE A 167 7.65 2.62 7.16
CA ILE A 167 8.85 3.15 7.79
C ILE A 167 10.07 3.04 6.88
N HIS A 168 11.05 3.96 7.06
CA HIS A 168 12.29 4.03 6.26
C HIS A 168 13.56 3.86 7.11
N ASN A 169 13.49 4.13 8.40
CA ASN A 169 14.64 4.16 9.30
C ASN A 169 14.27 3.76 10.73
N GLU A 170 15.30 3.67 11.59
CA GLU A 170 15.13 3.22 12.98
C GLU A 170 14.39 4.21 13.89
N GLN A 171 14.49 5.51 13.62
CA GLN A 171 13.78 6.52 14.40
C GLN A 171 12.26 6.37 14.23
N GLU A 172 11.81 5.89 13.09
CA GLU A 172 10.39 5.70 12.80
C GLU A 172 9.79 4.46 13.48
N LEU A 173 10.61 3.59 14.09
CA LEU A 173 10.11 2.47 14.91
C LEU A 173 9.27 2.94 16.10
N GLU A 174 9.48 4.16 16.60
CA GLU A 174 8.69 4.74 17.69
C GLU A 174 7.21 4.98 17.36
N TYR A 175 6.82 4.93 16.05
CA TYR A 175 5.43 5.04 15.61
C TYR A 175 4.65 3.74 15.78
N ILE A 176 5.33 2.61 16.03
CA ILE A 176 4.69 1.30 16.18
C ILE A 176 4.02 1.25 17.55
N ASP A 177 2.70 1.06 17.56
CA ASP A 177 1.91 0.81 18.76
C ASP A 177 0.83 -0.25 18.47
N GLU A 178 -0.06 -0.49 19.46
CA GLU A 178 -1.13 -1.48 19.38
C GLU A 178 -2.19 -1.22 18.31
N ASN A 179 -2.19 -0.04 17.66
CA ASN A 179 -3.13 0.34 16.61
C ASN A 179 -2.55 0.11 15.21
N ILE A 180 -1.36 -0.48 15.10
CA ILE A 180 -0.72 -0.80 13.82
C ILE A 180 -0.86 -2.30 13.56
N ASP A 181 -1.52 -2.67 12.46
CA ASP A 181 -1.74 -4.07 12.10
C ASP A 181 -0.54 -4.70 11.37
N MET A 182 0.13 -3.91 10.55
CA MET A 182 1.25 -4.33 9.70
C MET A 182 2.29 -3.23 9.61
N VAL A 183 3.57 -3.58 9.52
CA VAL A 183 4.67 -2.63 9.29
C VAL A 183 5.35 -2.90 7.96
N GLY A 184 5.40 -1.89 7.11
CA GLY A 184 6.10 -1.89 5.82
C GLY A 184 7.46 -1.21 5.94
N VAL A 185 8.53 -1.92 5.61
CA VAL A 185 9.85 -1.32 5.44
C VAL A 185 10.02 -0.92 3.99
N ASN A 186 10.04 0.39 3.71
CA ASN A 186 10.28 0.89 2.37
C ASN A 186 11.80 0.99 2.12
N ASN A 187 12.26 0.20 1.15
CA ASN A 187 13.67 0.16 0.74
C ASN A 187 14.07 1.35 -0.15
N ARG A 188 13.10 2.17 -0.57
CA ARG A 188 13.36 3.36 -1.39
C ARG A 188 13.52 4.58 -0.50
N ASN A 189 14.65 5.25 -0.61
CA ASN A 189 14.84 6.56 -0.01
C ASN A 189 13.99 7.61 -0.74
N LEU A 190 13.16 8.33 -0.01
CA LEU A 190 12.20 9.30 -0.58
C LEU A 190 12.89 10.52 -1.20
N GLY A 191 14.08 10.91 -0.71
CA GLY A 191 14.81 12.06 -1.23
C GLY A 191 15.65 11.75 -2.47
N SER A 192 16.37 10.61 -2.46
CA SER A 192 17.31 10.24 -3.54
C SER A 192 16.73 9.26 -4.57
N PHE A 193 15.58 8.66 -4.29
CA PHE A 193 14.99 7.53 -5.02
C PHE A 193 15.88 6.28 -5.09
N HIS A 194 17.01 6.27 -4.38
CA HIS A 194 17.86 5.11 -4.28
C HIS A 194 17.12 3.99 -3.54
N THR A 195 17.28 2.75 -3.99
CA THR A 195 16.56 1.59 -3.45
C THR A 195 17.56 0.52 -3.03
N GLU A 196 17.55 0.16 -1.74
CA GLU A 196 18.44 -0.86 -1.16
C GLU A 196 17.63 -1.83 -0.30
N VAL A 197 17.51 -3.08 -0.75
CA VAL A 197 16.75 -4.14 -0.02
C VAL A 197 17.40 -4.44 1.34
N GLU A 198 18.69 -4.13 1.51
CA GLU A 198 19.45 -4.21 2.75
C GLU A 198 18.78 -3.46 3.90
N ASN A 199 18.01 -2.39 3.61
CA ASN A 199 17.25 -1.67 4.61
C ASN A 199 16.24 -2.58 5.34
N SER A 200 15.53 -3.44 4.59
CA SER A 200 14.63 -4.45 5.18
C SER A 200 15.39 -5.41 6.10
N PHE A 201 16.53 -5.94 5.70
CA PHE A 201 17.33 -6.85 6.54
C PHE A 201 17.86 -6.18 7.80
N ARG A 202 18.24 -4.91 7.71
CA ARG A 202 18.72 -4.12 8.84
C ARG A 202 17.62 -3.88 9.87
N LEU A 203 16.44 -3.46 9.43
CA LEU A 203 15.29 -3.16 10.29
C LEU A 203 14.60 -4.42 10.82
N ALA A 204 14.64 -5.53 10.10
CA ALA A 204 14.04 -6.80 10.53
C ALA A 204 14.44 -7.22 11.95
N LYS A 205 15.71 -6.97 12.32
CA LYS A 205 16.26 -7.33 13.65
C LYS A 205 15.75 -6.47 14.80
N LYS A 206 15.05 -5.36 14.49
CA LYS A 206 14.59 -4.35 15.44
C LYS A 206 13.06 -4.27 15.52
N LEU A 207 12.37 -4.85 14.55
CA LEU A 207 10.91 -4.93 14.54
C LEU A 207 10.43 -5.96 15.59
N PRO A 208 9.30 -5.68 16.30
CA PRO A 208 8.67 -6.65 17.19
C PRO A 208 8.38 -7.98 16.47
N GLU A 209 8.59 -9.11 17.13
CA GLU A 209 8.44 -10.44 16.51
C GLU A 209 7.00 -10.73 16.10
N GLU A 210 6.03 -10.27 16.89
CA GLU A 210 4.58 -10.43 16.66
C GLU A 210 4.04 -9.58 15.52
N MET A 211 4.81 -8.55 15.07
CA MET A 211 4.39 -7.64 14.02
C MET A 211 4.49 -8.30 12.65
N LEU A 212 3.40 -8.26 11.87
CA LEU A 212 3.45 -8.68 10.47
C LEU A 212 4.26 -7.68 9.65
N ARG A 213 5.37 -8.18 9.08
CA ARG A 213 6.38 -7.36 8.40
C ARG A 213 6.22 -7.46 6.89
N ILE A 214 6.21 -6.31 6.23
CA ILE A 214 6.12 -6.16 4.78
C ILE A 214 7.38 -5.47 4.28
N SER A 215 8.01 -5.99 3.23
CA SER A 215 9.10 -5.31 2.52
C SER A 215 8.56 -4.68 1.25
N GLU A 216 8.92 -3.41 1.03
CA GLU A 216 8.43 -2.60 -0.08
C GLU A 216 9.58 -2.04 -0.91
N SER A 217 9.40 -1.95 -2.21
CA SER A 217 10.37 -1.42 -3.18
C SER A 217 11.62 -2.29 -3.37
N GLY A 218 12.12 -2.33 -4.61
CA GLY A 218 13.38 -3.00 -4.96
C GLY A 218 13.33 -4.53 -5.04
N ILE A 219 12.18 -5.14 -4.83
CA ILE A 219 12.01 -6.59 -4.92
C ILE A 219 11.77 -6.96 -6.39
N SER A 220 12.76 -7.59 -7.01
CA SER A 220 12.73 -7.93 -8.44
C SER A 220 12.92 -9.42 -8.73
N SER A 221 13.32 -10.24 -7.75
CA SER A 221 13.56 -11.67 -7.93
C SER A 221 12.91 -12.53 -6.85
N PRO A 222 12.51 -13.76 -7.18
CA PRO A 222 12.03 -14.75 -6.20
C PRO A 222 13.03 -15.04 -5.09
N GLU A 223 14.32 -15.05 -5.39
CA GLU A 223 15.39 -15.29 -4.41
C GLU A 223 15.40 -14.21 -3.31
N THR A 224 15.19 -12.93 -3.69
CA THR A 224 15.06 -11.83 -2.73
C THR A 224 13.88 -12.06 -1.78
N VAL A 225 12.73 -12.53 -2.31
CA VAL A 225 11.54 -12.86 -1.49
C VAL A 225 11.88 -13.94 -0.47
N LYS A 226 12.59 -15.00 -0.86
CA LYS A 226 13.01 -16.08 0.05
C LYS A 226 13.91 -15.58 1.16
N GLN A 227 14.92 -14.79 0.82
CA GLN A 227 15.84 -14.21 1.80
C GLN A 227 15.11 -13.31 2.79
N LEU A 228 14.20 -12.44 2.32
CA LEU A 228 13.35 -11.60 3.16
C LEU A 228 12.41 -12.43 4.04
N ARG A 229 11.84 -13.52 3.49
CA ARG A 229 10.99 -14.43 4.26
C ARG A 229 11.78 -15.12 5.38
N ALA A 230 13.01 -15.54 5.11
CA ALA A 230 13.92 -16.08 6.13
C ALA A 230 14.27 -15.04 7.21
N ALA A 231 14.28 -13.75 6.87
CA ALA A 231 14.46 -12.65 7.82
C ALA A 231 13.16 -12.26 8.58
N GLY A 232 12.05 -12.98 8.37
CA GLY A 232 10.79 -12.81 9.12
C GLY A 232 9.72 -11.97 8.42
N PHE A 233 9.93 -11.51 7.19
CA PHE A 233 8.90 -10.84 6.40
C PHE A 233 7.82 -11.82 5.93
N ARG A 234 6.57 -11.35 5.87
CA ARG A 234 5.42 -12.12 5.40
C ARG A 234 4.71 -11.47 4.23
N GLY A 235 4.92 -10.17 3.99
CA GLY A 235 4.39 -9.43 2.85
C GLY A 235 5.49 -8.86 1.97
N PHE A 236 5.28 -8.85 0.65
CA PHE A 236 6.23 -8.36 -0.36
C PHE A 236 5.48 -7.50 -1.37
N LEU A 237 5.63 -6.17 -1.28
CA LEU A 237 4.93 -5.24 -2.16
C LEU A 237 5.73 -5.02 -3.44
N ILE A 238 5.17 -5.48 -4.57
CA ILE A 238 5.81 -5.48 -5.88
C ILE A 238 4.88 -4.85 -6.91
N GLY A 239 5.31 -3.76 -7.53
CA GLY A 239 4.53 -3.03 -8.54
C GLY A 239 5.25 -2.93 -9.88
N GLU A 240 6.30 -2.10 -9.95
CA GLU A 240 7.01 -1.80 -11.20
C GLU A 240 7.44 -3.05 -11.96
N ASN A 241 7.88 -4.08 -11.25
CA ASN A 241 8.37 -5.32 -11.86
C ASN A 241 7.32 -6.00 -12.74
N PHE A 242 6.05 -5.95 -12.32
CA PHE A 242 4.93 -6.53 -13.06
C PHE A 242 4.32 -5.51 -14.04
N MET A 243 4.05 -4.30 -13.58
CA MET A 243 3.35 -3.26 -14.36
C MET A 243 4.07 -2.86 -15.64
N LYS A 244 5.42 -2.92 -15.68
CA LYS A 244 6.21 -2.62 -16.89
C LYS A 244 6.07 -3.65 -18.03
N THR A 245 5.49 -4.81 -17.73
CA THR A 245 5.33 -5.89 -18.73
C THR A 245 4.05 -5.69 -19.54
N PRO A 246 3.94 -6.28 -20.75
CA PRO A 246 2.70 -6.27 -21.51
C PRO A 246 1.53 -6.91 -20.75
N ALA A 247 1.76 -7.99 -20.01
CA ALA A 247 0.77 -8.76 -19.27
C ALA A 247 1.17 -8.90 -17.79
N PRO A 248 0.81 -7.92 -16.92
CA PRO A 248 1.21 -7.93 -15.51
C PRO A 248 0.80 -9.18 -14.72
N GLY A 249 -0.39 -9.74 -14.98
CA GLY A 249 -0.86 -10.97 -14.35
C GLY A 249 0.01 -12.18 -14.70
N GLU A 250 0.39 -12.33 -15.97
CA GLU A 250 1.29 -13.42 -16.39
C GLU A 250 2.69 -13.26 -15.80
N ALA A 251 3.18 -12.02 -15.69
CA ALA A 251 4.47 -11.76 -15.05
C ALA A 251 4.46 -12.15 -13.56
N LEU A 252 3.37 -11.91 -12.84
CA LEU A 252 3.20 -12.37 -11.47
C LEU A 252 3.14 -13.90 -11.40
N LYS A 253 2.37 -14.54 -12.27
CA LYS A 253 2.25 -16.01 -12.32
C LYS A 253 3.60 -16.68 -12.55
N GLU A 254 4.39 -16.16 -13.47
CA GLU A 254 5.75 -16.63 -13.71
C GLU A 254 6.65 -16.44 -12.49
N PHE A 255 6.56 -15.28 -11.83
CA PHE A 255 7.30 -14.98 -10.62
C PHE A 255 6.97 -15.97 -9.49
N ILE A 256 5.68 -16.27 -9.25
CA ILE A 256 5.26 -17.26 -8.25
C ILE A 256 5.74 -18.66 -8.62
N THR A 257 5.62 -19.05 -9.90
CA THR A 257 6.12 -20.36 -10.37
C THR A 257 7.64 -20.51 -10.15
N GLN A 258 8.40 -19.45 -10.31
CA GLN A 258 9.83 -19.46 -10.00
C GLN A 258 10.08 -19.53 -8.48
N LEU A 259 9.26 -18.84 -7.68
CA LEU A 259 9.35 -18.87 -6.21
C LEU A 259 9.10 -20.28 -5.65
N GLU A 260 8.21 -21.07 -6.27
CA GLU A 260 7.93 -22.46 -5.90
C GLU A 260 9.10 -23.41 -6.18
N LYS A 261 9.89 -23.13 -7.21
CA LYS A 261 11.03 -23.96 -7.64
C LYS A 261 12.32 -23.68 -6.86
N CYS A 262 12.37 -22.52 -6.30
CA CYS A 262 13.47 -22.15 -5.44
C CYS A 262 13.31 -22.73 -4.05
#